data_92e06db6dd05b61067f94ce84c5a796c
#
_entry.id   92e06db6dd05b61067f94ce84c5a796c
#
_cell.length_a   1.000
_cell.length_b   1.000
_cell.length_c   1.000
_cell.angle_alpha   90.00
_cell.angle_beta   90.00
_cell.angle_gamma   90.00
#
_symmetry.space_group_name_H-M   'P 1'
#
loop_
_entity.id
_entity.type
_entity.pdbx_description
1 polymer ?
#
loop_
_entity_poly.entity_id
_entity_poly.type
_entity_poly.pdbx_seq_one_letter_code
_entity_poly.pdbx_strand_id
1 'polypeptide(L)' 'MKWTDVREIAMALYDKYPDTKPLDIRFTDLHRWVTELEGFDDDPNKSNEKILEAIQMAWLQEAE' A
#
# COMPACT_ATOMS: atom_id res chain seq x y z
N MET A 1 6.27 -9.44 -3.34
CA MET A 1 5.92 -8.97 -1.99
C MET A 1 4.50 -9.42 -1.62
N LYS A 2 4.30 -9.71 -0.36
CA LYS A 2 3.02 -10.18 0.18
C LYS A 2 2.35 -9.07 0.97
N TRP A 3 1.08 -9.25 1.32
CA TRP A 3 0.36 -8.27 2.14
C TRP A 3 1.05 -7.95 3.47
N THR A 4 1.78 -8.92 4.04
CA THR A 4 2.49 -8.73 5.29
C THR A 4 3.78 -7.92 5.14
N ASP A 5 4.23 -7.69 3.91
CA ASP A 5 5.43 -6.90 3.63
C ASP A 5 5.08 -5.40 3.59
N VAL A 6 4.48 -4.92 4.67
CA VAL A 6 3.89 -3.57 4.75
C VAL A 6 4.89 -2.49 4.38
N ARG A 7 6.09 -2.58 4.92
CA ARG A 7 7.11 -1.55 4.68
C ARG A 7 7.56 -1.53 3.22
N GLU A 8 7.77 -2.71 2.66
CA GLU A 8 8.17 -2.83 1.26
C GLU A 8 7.08 -2.30 0.33
N ILE A 9 5.82 -2.63 0.64
CA ILE A 9 4.68 -2.11 -0.12
C ILE A 9 4.63 -0.59 -0.03
N ALA A 10 4.83 -0.04 1.17
CA ALA A 10 4.79 1.40 1.37
C ALA A 10 5.88 2.11 0.57
N MET A 11 7.08 1.55 0.55
CA MET A 11 8.18 2.11 -0.24
C MET A 11 7.88 2.08 -1.73
N ALA A 12 7.30 0.98 -2.21
CA ALA A 12 6.92 0.85 -3.61
C ALA A 12 5.82 1.85 -3.99
N LEU A 13 4.85 2.06 -3.09
CA LEU A 13 3.80 3.06 -3.33
C LEU A 13 4.38 4.46 -3.38
N TYR A 14 5.31 4.77 -2.48
CA TYR A 14 5.94 6.07 -2.48
C TYR A 14 6.72 6.32 -3.77
N ASP A 15 7.45 5.32 -4.24
CA ASP A 15 8.22 5.42 -5.48
C ASP A 15 7.32 5.64 -6.69
N LYS A 16 6.18 4.96 -6.72
CA LYS A 16 5.27 5.03 -7.86
C LYS A 16 4.37 6.26 -7.82
N TYR A 17 3.99 6.70 -6.63
CA TYR A 17 3.06 7.82 -6.44
C TYR A 17 3.62 8.85 -5.47
N PRO A 18 4.75 9.50 -5.83
CA PRO A 18 5.44 10.39 -4.88
C PRO A 18 4.64 11.64 -4.51
N ASP A 19 3.70 12.04 -5.36
CA ASP A 19 2.90 13.25 -5.14
C ASP A 19 1.53 12.97 -4.52
N THR A 20 1.22 11.70 -4.25
CA THR A 20 -0.07 11.33 -3.69
C THR A 20 -0.02 11.42 -2.17
N LYS A 21 -1.09 11.98 -1.59
CA LYS A 21 -1.22 12.05 -0.12
C LYS A 21 -1.89 10.77 0.37
N PRO A 22 -1.18 9.95 1.17
CA PRO A 22 -1.72 8.65 1.58
C PRO A 22 -3.06 8.72 2.31
N LEU A 23 -3.30 9.79 3.08
CA LEU A 23 -4.55 9.90 3.84
C LEU A 23 -5.75 10.29 2.97
N ASP A 24 -5.52 10.71 1.73
CA ASP A 24 -6.59 11.08 0.82
C ASP A 24 -7.06 9.90 -0.03
N ILE A 25 -6.44 8.75 0.12
CA ILE A 25 -6.76 7.56 -0.66
C ILE A 25 -7.80 6.72 0.06
N ARG A 26 -8.81 6.26 -0.67
CA ARG A 26 -9.79 5.31 -0.14
C ARG A 26 -9.17 3.92 -0.07
N PHE A 27 -9.62 3.11 0.90
CA PHE A 27 -9.09 1.75 1.04
C PHE A 27 -9.39 0.88 -0.19
N THR A 28 -10.48 1.12 -0.88
CA THR A 28 -10.78 0.41 -2.13
C THR A 28 -9.75 0.71 -3.21
N ASP A 29 -9.34 1.96 -3.32
CA ASP A 29 -8.29 2.36 -4.26
C ASP A 29 -6.93 1.86 -3.81
N LEU A 30 -6.63 1.95 -2.52
CA LEU A 30 -5.38 1.47 -1.96
C LEU A 30 -5.21 -0.03 -2.23
N HIS A 31 -6.26 -0.80 -2.01
CA HIS A 31 -6.26 -2.23 -2.30
C HIS A 31 -5.86 -2.49 -3.75
N ARG A 32 -6.51 -1.79 -4.68
CA ARG A 32 -6.24 -1.94 -6.10
C ARG A 32 -4.81 -1.57 -6.43
N TRP A 33 -4.34 -0.43 -5.91
CA TRP A 33 -3.00 0.06 -6.20
C TRP A 33 -1.92 -0.90 -5.70
N VAL A 34 -2.13 -1.50 -4.53
CA VAL A 34 -1.18 -2.48 -3.99
C VAL A 34 -1.13 -3.72 -4.86
N THR A 35 -2.30 -4.24 -5.27
CA THR A 35 -2.34 -5.44 -6.12
C THR A 35 -1.74 -5.20 -7.50
N GLU A 36 -1.70 -3.96 -7.94
CA GLU A 36 -1.12 -3.59 -9.24
C GLU A 36 0.38 -3.30 -9.17
N LEU A 37 0.97 -3.29 -7.98
CA LEU A 37 2.40 -3.04 -7.84
C LEU A 37 3.20 -4.16 -8.49
N GLU A 38 4.28 -3.77 -9.18
CA GLU A 38 5.22 -4.74 -9.72
C GLU A 38 5.84 -5.52 -8.57
N GLY A 39 5.86 -6.84 -8.69
CA GLY A 39 6.39 -7.69 -7.64
C GLY A 39 5.39 -8.10 -6.58
N PHE A 40 4.17 -7.58 -6.61
CA PHE A 40 3.13 -8.05 -5.69
C PHE A 40 2.67 -9.44 -6.15
N ASP A 41 2.77 -10.43 -5.26
CA ASP A 41 2.51 -11.82 -5.61
C ASP A 41 1.70 -12.55 -4.55
N ASP A 42 0.71 -11.89 -3.97
CA ASP A 42 -0.17 -12.49 -2.97
C ASP A 42 -1.61 -12.50 -3.48
N ASP A 43 -2.47 -13.23 -2.76
CA ASP A 43 -3.89 -13.30 -3.06
C ASP A 43 -4.53 -11.93 -2.77
N PRO A 44 -5.17 -11.29 -3.77
CA PRO A 44 -5.82 -10.00 -3.55
C PRO A 44 -6.89 -10.03 -2.46
N ASN A 45 -7.46 -11.20 -2.18
CA ASN A 45 -8.55 -11.35 -1.21
C ASN A 45 -8.05 -11.59 0.22
N LYS A 46 -6.74 -11.65 0.43
CA LYS A 46 -6.18 -11.88 1.76
C LYS A 46 -5.96 -10.62 2.58
N SER A 47 -6.25 -9.46 2.01
CA SER A 47 -6.11 -8.22 2.77
C SER A 47 -7.29 -8.04 3.71
N ASN A 48 -7.10 -7.17 4.68
CA ASN A 48 -8.17 -6.72 5.55
C ASN A 48 -7.92 -5.25 5.90
N GLU A 49 -8.87 -4.66 6.62
CA GLU A 49 -8.81 -3.25 6.95
C GLU A 49 -7.56 -2.90 7.76
N LYS A 50 -7.17 -3.78 8.68
CA LYS A 50 -5.97 -3.55 9.51
C LYS A 50 -4.70 -3.53 8.67
N ILE A 51 -4.60 -4.41 7.71
CA ILE A 51 -3.44 -4.45 6.80
C ILE A 51 -3.39 -3.19 5.95
N LEU A 52 -4.53 -2.79 5.39
CA LEU A 52 -4.60 -1.59 4.56
C LEU A 52 -4.26 -0.34 5.38
N GLU A 53 -4.74 -0.28 6.60
CA GLU A 53 -4.42 0.83 7.51
C GLU A 53 -2.93 0.86 7.82
N ALA A 54 -2.32 -0.30 8.09
CA ALA A 54 -0.89 -0.38 8.36
C ALA A 54 -0.07 0.08 7.15
N ILE A 55 -0.48 -0.31 5.95
CA ILE A 55 0.17 0.11 4.71
C ILE A 55 0.05 1.63 4.55
N GLN A 56 -1.13 2.17 4.78
CA GLN A 56 -1.37 3.60 4.66
C GLN A 56 -0.47 4.39 5.61
N MET A 57 -0.36 3.95 6.85
CA MET A 57 0.46 4.63 7.85
C MET A 57 1.95 4.52 7.52
N ALA A 58 2.39 3.35 7.06
CA ALA A 58 3.79 3.18 6.65
C ALA A 58 4.10 4.07 5.44
N TRP A 59 3.18 4.16 4.49
CA TRP A 59 3.33 5.02 3.32
C TRP A 59 3.41 6.50 3.73
N LEU A 60 2.56 6.90 4.67
CA LEU A 60 2.59 8.27 5.20
C LEU A 60 3.96 8.59 5.80
N GLN A 61 4.53 7.65 6.54
CA GLN A 61 5.86 7.81 7.14
C GLN A 61 6.94 7.96 6.06
N GLU A 62 6.86 7.20 4.98
CA GLU A 62 7.80 7.32 3.88
C GLU A 62 7.71 8.69 3.20
N ALA A 63 6.51 9.26 3.16
CA ALA A 63 6.26 10.53 2.49
C ALA A 63 6.61 11.76 3.35
N GLU A 64 6.90 11.56 4.62
CA GLU A 64 7.25 12.66 5.53
C GLU A 64 8.69 13.15 5.41
#